data_4f60b8b94ca75ee021a09fe0ede48a18
#
_entry.id   4f60b8b94ca75ee021a09fe0ede48a18
#
_cell.length_a   1.000
_cell.length_b   1.000
_cell.length_c   1.000
_cell.angle_alpha   90.00
_cell.angle_beta   90.00
_cell.angle_gamma   90.00
#
_symmetry.space_group_name_H-M   'P 1'
#
loop_
_entity.id
_entity.type
_entity.pdbx_description
1 polymer ?
#
loop_
_entity_poly.entity_id
_entity_poly.type
_entity_poly.pdbx_seq_one_letter_code
_entity_poly.pdbx_strand_id
1 'polypeptide(L)'
;MITAPLLTFVVSVLDRDVREEAKANTEQEVQTALDYIEQDLAQAIYVYDSTGINGSPQNNNPIKDQVEFPNRSPILVFWKRNFEENKIPPQGDPSRNCSEKDCDDTYVYSLVVYYHSTNNPNNIWSDAARIERLEIQDQIVNRFLPKDDDNYVIEPADKGFNSIPLDKNVDDNNNLGDLQQKMNQWTKDKDKDFDPPKVLIDYVGTVGTVVAGTVDCTNVSTSAQLVGTANSGFYTCADSSKTLAKVFIRGNSLARIQDNNRCTANSTYCPTGSVTVQGRSLFGSYN
;
A
#
# COMPACT_ATOMS: atom_id res chain seq x y z
N MET A 1 -15.90 5.48 57.46
CA MET A 1 -15.66 4.69 56.23
C MET A 1 -15.93 5.54 54.99
N ILE A 2 -14.97 6.40 54.60
CA ILE A 2 -15.09 7.28 53.39
C ILE A 2 -14.03 6.91 52.35
N THR A 3 -13.08 6.06 52.68
CA THR A 3 -11.92 5.73 51.85
C THR A 3 -12.27 4.84 50.65
N ALA A 4 -13.21 3.92 50.76
CA ALA A 4 -13.59 3.02 49.69
C ALA A 4 -14.24 3.75 48.46
N PRO A 5 -15.24 4.63 48.63
CA PRO A 5 -15.84 5.35 47.51
C PRO A 5 -14.86 6.32 46.83
N LEU A 6 -13.93 6.92 47.58
CA LEU A 6 -12.93 7.82 47.05
C LEU A 6 -11.91 7.05 46.19
N LEU A 7 -11.47 5.86 46.62
CA LEU A 7 -10.58 5.01 45.86
C LEU A 7 -11.24 4.56 44.55
N THR A 8 -12.50 4.13 44.61
CA THR A 8 -13.27 3.73 43.41
C THR A 8 -13.37 4.87 42.41
N PHE A 9 -13.62 6.08 42.87
CA PHE A 9 -13.67 7.26 42.02
C PHE A 9 -12.34 7.56 41.34
N VAL A 10 -11.22 7.54 42.09
CA VAL A 10 -9.88 7.77 41.54
C VAL A 10 -9.54 6.72 40.47
N VAL A 11 -9.81 5.43 40.76
CA VAL A 11 -9.56 4.34 39.80
C VAL A 11 -10.39 4.54 38.52
N SER A 12 -11.67 4.94 38.66
CA SER A 12 -12.54 5.17 37.48
C SER A 12 -12.08 6.35 36.62
N VAL A 13 -11.53 7.40 37.24
CA VAL A 13 -10.97 8.55 36.51
C VAL A 13 -9.70 8.13 35.76
N LEU A 14 -8.80 7.43 36.43
CA LEU A 14 -7.56 6.93 35.78
C LEU A 14 -7.85 5.98 34.62
N ASP A 15 -8.79 5.05 34.76
CA ASP A 15 -9.18 4.13 33.67
C ASP A 15 -9.76 4.89 32.46
N ARG A 16 -10.54 5.93 32.74
CA ARG A 16 -11.05 6.80 31.67
C ARG A 16 -9.93 7.58 30.97
N ASP A 17 -9.01 8.16 31.72
CA ASP A 17 -7.89 8.92 31.16
C ASP A 17 -7.02 8.04 30.23
N VAL A 18 -6.69 6.82 30.67
CA VAL A 18 -5.92 5.85 29.87
C VAL A 18 -6.67 5.49 28.56
N ARG A 19 -7.99 5.32 28.61
CA ARG A 19 -8.80 5.03 27.44
C ARG A 19 -8.86 6.20 26.45
N GLU A 20 -9.02 7.42 26.93
CA GLU A 20 -9.07 8.62 26.08
C GLU A 20 -7.67 8.89 25.46
N GLU A 21 -6.59 8.69 26.21
CA GLU A 21 -5.22 8.77 25.68
C GLU A 21 -4.98 7.72 24.56
N ALA A 22 -5.35 6.47 24.79
CA ALA A 22 -5.22 5.42 23.80
C ALA A 22 -6.04 5.71 22.54
N LYS A 23 -7.23 6.32 22.70
CA LYS A 23 -8.08 6.75 21.59
C LYS A 23 -7.39 7.85 20.79
N ALA A 24 -6.92 8.91 21.44
CA ALA A 24 -6.26 10.04 20.79
C ALA A 24 -5.01 9.60 20.02
N ASN A 25 -4.18 8.74 20.62
CA ASN A 25 -3.00 8.17 19.95
C ASN A 25 -3.39 7.36 18.71
N THR A 26 -4.45 6.55 18.79
CA THR A 26 -4.91 5.74 17.66
C THR A 26 -5.50 6.61 16.55
N GLU A 27 -6.25 7.66 16.88
CA GLU A 27 -6.75 8.64 15.90
C GLU A 27 -5.60 9.32 15.14
N GLN A 28 -4.58 9.75 15.88
CA GLN A 28 -3.40 10.38 15.27
C GLN A 28 -2.64 9.41 14.36
N GLU A 29 -2.44 8.16 14.77
CA GLU A 29 -1.75 7.16 13.95
C GLU A 29 -2.53 6.80 12.69
N VAL A 30 -3.86 6.63 12.78
CA VAL A 30 -4.72 6.40 11.62
C VAL A 30 -4.62 7.57 10.63
N GLN A 31 -4.65 8.81 11.12
CA GLN A 31 -4.52 9.99 10.26
C GLN A 31 -3.13 10.04 9.61
N THR A 32 -2.07 9.83 10.38
CA THR A 32 -0.69 9.82 9.85
C THR A 32 -0.50 8.73 8.80
N ALA A 33 -1.09 7.54 9.01
CA ALA A 33 -1.03 6.46 8.03
C ALA A 33 -1.80 6.83 6.74
N LEU A 34 -2.96 7.48 6.85
CA LEU A 34 -3.72 7.95 5.69
C LEU A 34 -2.96 9.04 4.92
N ASP A 35 -2.35 9.99 5.61
CA ASP A 35 -1.55 11.06 4.99
C ASP A 35 -0.33 10.48 4.24
N TYR A 36 0.30 9.44 4.80
CA TYR A 36 1.39 8.74 4.14
C TYR A 36 0.91 8.01 2.87
N ILE A 37 -0.21 7.28 2.95
CA ILE A 37 -0.80 6.57 1.81
C ILE A 37 -1.26 7.57 0.74
N GLU A 38 -1.80 8.73 1.14
CA GLU A 38 -2.18 9.82 0.22
C GLU A 38 -1.00 10.31 -0.60
N GLN A 39 0.13 10.60 0.06
CA GLN A 39 1.35 11.06 -0.60
C GLN A 39 1.91 10.01 -1.57
N ASP A 40 1.87 8.75 -1.20
CA ASP A 40 2.29 7.64 -2.05
C ASP A 40 1.38 7.50 -3.29
N LEU A 41 0.06 7.46 -3.07
CA LEU A 41 -0.94 7.35 -4.14
C LEU A 41 -0.97 8.55 -5.08
N ALA A 42 -0.66 9.75 -4.60
CA ALA A 42 -0.58 10.95 -5.45
C ALA A 42 0.48 10.84 -6.56
N GLN A 43 1.45 9.92 -6.39
CA GLN A 43 2.48 9.61 -7.38
C GLN A 43 2.12 8.39 -8.24
N ALA A 44 0.99 7.73 -7.96
CA ALA A 44 0.57 6.54 -8.68
C ALA A 44 0.27 6.84 -10.15
N ILE A 45 0.75 5.97 -11.02
CA ILE A 45 0.51 6.00 -12.47
C ILE A 45 -0.51 4.95 -12.90
N TYR A 46 -0.73 3.94 -12.06
CA TYR A 46 -1.72 2.88 -12.22
C TYR A 46 -2.08 2.28 -10.86
N VAL A 47 -3.36 2.09 -10.58
CA VAL A 47 -3.86 1.42 -9.37
C VAL A 47 -4.61 0.15 -9.79
N TYR A 48 -4.28 -0.98 -9.16
CA TYR A 48 -5.01 -2.22 -9.38
C TYR A 48 -6.36 -2.20 -8.68
N ASP A 49 -7.42 -2.57 -9.40
CA ASP A 49 -8.74 -2.85 -8.83
C ASP A 49 -8.85 -4.30 -8.32
N SER A 50 -10.04 -4.70 -7.86
CA SER A 50 -10.27 -6.06 -7.37
C SER A 50 -10.02 -7.14 -8.42
N THR A 51 -10.30 -6.84 -9.69
CA THR A 51 -10.05 -7.75 -10.82
C THR A 51 -8.55 -7.97 -11.03
N GLY A 52 -7.76 -6.91 -10.94
CA GLY A 52 -6.30 -6.99 -11.05
C GLY A 52 -5.67 -7.69 -9.85
N ILE A 53 -6.16 -7.42 -8.63
CA ILE A 53 -5.61 -8.00 -7.41
C ILE A 53 -6.01 -9.46 -7.24
N ASN A 54 -7.29 -9.79 -7.38
CA ASN A 54 -7.83 -11.12 -7.05
C ASN A 54 -7.95 -12.06 -8.26
N GLY A 55 -7.84 -11.52 -9.46
CA GLY A 55 -8.07 -12.24 -10.70
C GLY A 55 -9.53 -12.22 -11.15
N SER A 56 -9.76 -12.65 -12.36
CA SER A 56 -11.07 -12.83 -12.99
C SER A 56 -10.95 -13.87 -14.09
N PRO A 57 -12.08 -14.30 -14.72
CA PRO A 57 -12.01 -15.18 -15.88
C PRO A 57 -11.16 -14.62 -17.04
N GLN A 58 -11.00 -13.29 -17.11
CA GLN A 58 -10.20 -12.58 -18.11
C GLN A 58 -8.78 -12.25 -17.61
N ASN A 59 -8.52 -12.40 -16.31
CA ASN A 59 -7.20 -12.19 -15.69
C ASN A 59 -6.78 -13.43 -14.90
N ASN A 60 -6.01 -14.30 -15.53
CA ASN A 60 -5.47 -15.53 -14.95
C ASN A 60 -4.17 -15.31 -14.15
N ASN A 61 -3.66 -14.09 -14.10
CA ASN A 61 -2.43 -13.72 -13.40
C ASN A 61 -2.72 -12.63 -12.35
N PRO A 62 -3.41 -12.95 -11.25
CA PRO A 62 -3.72 -11.97 -10.21
C PRO A 62 -2.45 -11.49 -9.52
N ILE A 63 -2.34 -10.17 -9.29
CA ILE A 63 -1.14 -9.58 -8.69
C ILE A 63 -0.91 -10.12 -7.26
N LYS A 64 -1.94 -10.53 -6.53
CA LYS A 64 -1.81 -11.12 -5.19
C LYS A 64 -0.90 -12.34 -5.16
N ASP A 65 -0.92 -13.18 -6.20
CA ASP A 65 -0.09 -14.39 -6.29
C ASP A 65 1.38 -14.06 -6.60
N GLN A 66 1.63 -12.88 -7.15
CA GLN A 66 2.97 -12.39 -7.45
C GLN A 66 3.64 -11.74 -6.23
N VAL A 67 2.83 -11.14 -5.33
CA VAL A 67 3.31 -10.41 -4.14
C VAL A 67 2.90 -11.11 -2.85
N GLU A 68 2.81 -12.44 -2.87
CA GLU A 68 2.35 -13.25 -1.75
C GLU A 68 3.33 -13.26 -0.58
N PHE A 69 2.80 -13.07 0.63
CA PHE A 69 3.47 -13.32 1.91
C PHE A 69 2.53 -14.03 2.89
N PRO A 70 3.03 -14.94 3.74
CA PRO A 70 2.21 -15.63 4.72
C PRO A 70 1.45 -14.68 5.67
N ASN A 71 0.15 -14.92 5.85
CA ASN A 71 -0.75 -14.14 6.72
C ASN A 71 -0.86 -12.65 6.36
N ARG A 72 -0.64 -12.31 5.09
CA ARG A 72 -0.75 -10.97 4.54
C ARG A 72 -1.67 -10.98 3.32
N SER A 73 -2.61 -10.06 3.30
CA SER A 73 -3.53 -9.89 2.15
C SER A 73 -3.27 -8.54 1.50
N PRO A 74 -2.88 -8.47 0.22
CA PRO A 74 -2.72 -7.20 -0.48
C PRO A 74 -4.08 -6.52 -0.65
N ILE A 75 -4.18 -5.27 -0.19
CA ILE A 75 -5.41 -4.48 -0.19
C ILE A 75 -5.32 -3.30 -1.15
N LEU A 76 -4.14 -2.71 -1.26
CA LEU A 76 -3.87 -1.60 -2.16
C LEU A 76 -2.57 -1.88 -2.89
N VAL A 77 -2.64 -1.94 -4.22
CA VAL A 77 -1.48 -2.21 -5.09
C VAL A 77 -1.47 -1.19 -6.21
N PHE A 78 -0.34 -0.56 -6.44
CA PHE A 78 -0.19 0.44 -7.48
C PHE A 78 1.25 0.57 -7.96
N TRP A 79 1.39 1.07 -9.17
CA TRP A 79 2.65 1.51 -9.73
C TRP A 79 2.79 3.00 -9.54
N LYS A 80 3.97 3.44 -9.11
CA LYS A 80 4.34 4.87 -9.05
C LYS A 80 5.63 5.13 -9.79
N ARG A 81 5.87 6.40 -10.07
CA ARG A 81 7.10 6.89 -10.67
C ARG A 81 7.84 7.76 -9.65
N ASN A 82 8.97 7.25 -9.16
CA ASN A 82 9.83 7.97 -8.23
C ASN A 82 10.79 8.88 -8.99
N PHE A 83 10.98 10.07 -8.46
CA PHE A 83 12.02 10.99 -8.91
C PHE A 83 13.30 10.69 -8.15
N GLU A 84 14.38 10.51 -8.89
CA GLU A 84 15.73 10.26 -8.38
C GLU A 84 16.67 11.36 -8.83
N GLU A 85 17.12 12.15 -7.85
CA GLU A 85 17.95 13.33 -8.08
C GLU A 85 19.43 12.93 -8.23
N ASN A 86 20.15 13.54 -9.18
CA ASN A 86 21.61 13.37 -9.35
C ASN A 86 22.08 11.92 -9.52
N LYS A 87 21.38 11.11 -10.30
CA LYS A 87 21.72 9.68 -10.43
C LYS A 87 22.45 9.32 -11.72
N ILE A 88 22.20 10.04 -12.82
CA ILE A 88 22.69 9.67 -14.14
C ILE A 88 23.92 10.51 -14.50
N PRO A 89 25.12 9.91 -14.70
CA PRO A 89 26.28 10.63 -15.23
C PRO A 89 25.97 11.31 -16.56
N PRO A 90 26.49 12.52 -16.82
CA PRO A 90 26.22 13.23 -18.06
C PRO A 90 26.87 12.52 -19.25
N GLN A 91 26.29 12.68 -20.45
CA GLN A 91 26.75 12.02 -21.69
C GLN A 91 28.23 12.27 -21.99
N GLY A 92 28.76 13.45 -21.63
CA GLY A 92 30.17 13.80 -21.88
C GLY A 92 31.17 13.16 -20.91
N ASP A 93 30.68 12.59 -19.79
CA ASP A 93 31.51 11.92 -18.78
C ASP A 93 30.67 10.80 -18.12
N PRO A 94 30.47 9.68 -18.84
CA PRO A 94 29.57 8.59 -18.39
C PRO A 94 30.13 7.81 -17.19
N SER A 95 31.40 8.01 -16.83
CA SER A 95 32.03 7.38 -15.66
C SER A 95 32.07 8.28 -14.42
N ARG A 96 31.44 9.46 -14.49
CA ARG A 96 31.42 10.42 -13.37
C ARG A 96 30.76 9.81 -12.13
N ASN A 97 31.37 10.08 -10.98
CA ASN A 97 30.77 9.77 -9.69
C ASN A 97 29.69 10.80 -9.33
N CYS A 98 28.43 10.39 -9.25
CA CYS A 98 27.28 11.24 -8.96
C CYS A 98 27.11 11.60 -7.47
N SER A 99 28.03 11.22 -6.59
CA SER A 99 28.00 11.61 -5.17
C SER A 99 28.27 13.11 -4.95
N GLU A 100 28.89 13.76 -5.93
CA GLU A 100 29.24 15.19 -5.88
C GLU A 100 28.32 15.94 -6.83
N LYS A 101 27.19 16.30 -6.66
CA LYS A 101 26.29 17.12 -7.52
C LYS A 101 26.85 17.35 -8.96
N ASP A 102 26.10 17.51 -9.96
CA ASP A 102 26.40 17.66 -11.40
C ASP A 102 26.09 16.41 -12.26
N CYS A 103 25.23 15.52 -11.78
CA CYS A 103 24.62 14.46 -12.57
C CYS A 103 23.17 14.80 -12.95
N ASP A 104 22.66 14.11 -13.96
CA ASP A 104 21.30 14.28 -14.40
C ASP A 104 20.32 13.54 -13.48
N ASP A 105 19.12 14.09 -13.36
CA ASP A 105 18.02 13.45 -12.66
C ASP A 105 17.39 12.35 -13.52
N THR A 106 16.71 11.42 -12.85
CA THR A 106 15.95 10.37 -13.54
C THR A 106 14.64 10.04 -12.83
N TYR A 107 13.87 9.17 -13.46
CA TYR A 107 12.69 8.59 -12.87
C TYR A 107 12.77 7.09 -12.98
N VAL A 108 12.35 6.40 -11.92
CA VAL A 108 12.23 4.94 -11.88
C VAL A 108 10.82 4.53 -11.51
N TYR A 109 10.43 3.35 -11.94
CA TYR A 109 9.13 2.79 -11.58
C TYR A 109 9.26 1.92 -10.33
N SER A 110 8.28 2.03 -9.44
CA SER A 110 8.16 1.17 -8.27
C SER A 110 6.78 0.55 -8.21
N LEU A 111 6.73 -0.71 -7.80
CA LEU A 111 5.49 -1.36 -7.38
C LEU A 111 5.36 -1.20 -5.87
N VAL A 112 4.24 -0.66 -5.43
CA VAL A 112 3.91 -0.47 -4.02
C VAL A 112 2.73 -1.35 -3.65
N VAL A 113 2.86 -2.06 -2.52
CA VAL A 113 1.82 -2.95 -1.99
C VAL A 113 1.59 -2.64 -0.52
N TYR A 114 0.33 -2.37 -0.16
CA TYR A 114 -0.12 -2.28 1.22
C TYR A 114 -0.91 -3.52 1.57
N TYR A 115 -0.49 -4.18 2.63
CA TYR A 115 -1.09 -5.42 3.12
C TYR A 115 -1.90 -5.18 4.38
N HIS A 116 -3.04 -5.84 4.48
CA HIS A 116 -3.63 -6.18 5.77
C HIS A 116 -2.92 -7.42 6.30
N SER A 117 -2.30 -7.31 7.47
CA SER A 117 -1.45 -8.34 8.05
C SER A 117 -1.93 -8.75 9.43
N THR A 118 -1.94 -10.05 9.68
CA THR A 118 -2.07 -10.66 11.01
C THR A 118 -0.80 -11.41 11.41
N ASN A 119 0.28 -11.23 10.65
CA ASN A 119 1.57 -11.87 10.92
C ASN A 119 2.26 -11.19 12.09
N ASN A 120 2.54 -11.94 13.16
CA ASN A 120 3.23 -11.43 14.35
C ASN A 120 4.46 -12.30 14.68
N PRO A 121 5.53 -12.19 13.86
CA PRO A 121 6.75 -12.96 14.11
C PRO A 121 7.37 -12.52 15.43
N ASN A 122 7.70 -13.50 16.27
CA ASN A 122 8.35 -13.29 17.57
C ASN A 122 7.54 -12.44 18.58
N ASN A 123 6.24 -12.25 18.39
CA ASN A 123 5.36 -11.47 19.27
C ASN A 123 5.89 -10.04 19.54
N ILE A 124 6.48 -9.39 18.51
CA ILE A 124 6.99 -8.03 18.61
C ILE A 124 5.85 -7.00 18.53
N TRP A 125 4.80 -7.34 17.77
CA TRP A 125 3.65 -6.47 17.51
C TRP A 125 2.45 -6.87 18.37
N SER A 126 1.39 -6.09 18.35
CA SER A 126 0.13 -6.42 19.03
C SER A 126 -0.54 -7.67 18.40
N ASP A 127 -1.51 -8.23 19.11
CA ASP A 127 -2.39 -9.29 18.57
C ASP A 127 -3.49 -8.76 17.64
N ALA A 128 -3.59 -7.43 17.48
CA ALA A 128 -4.44 -6.80 16.47
C ALA A 128 -3.83 -6.95 15.07
N ALA A 129 -4.67 -6.71 14.06
CA ALA A 129 -4.16 -6.61 12.69
C ALA A 129 -3.30 -5.34 12.51
N ARG A 130 -2.53 -5.30 11.43
CA ARG A 130 -1.69 -4.17 11.06
C ARG A 130 -1.69 -3.92 9.57
N ILE A 131 -1.22 -2.74 9.17
CA ILE A 131 -0.93 -2.42 7.78
C ILE A 131 0.57 -2.44 7.58
N GLU A 132 1.00 -3.24 6.60
CA GLU A 132 2.40 -3.32 6.20
C GLU A 132 2.56 -2.82 4.76
N ARG A 133 3.71 -2.25 4.45
CA ARG A 133 4.04 -1.69 3.14
C ARG A 133 5.27 -2.36 2.56
N LEU A 134 5.16 -2.81 1.31
CA LEU A 134 6.26 -3.21 0.44
C LEU A 134 6.40 -2.17 -0.66
N GLU A 135 7.61 -1.79 -0.97
CA GLU A 135 7.98 -1.08 -2.19
C GLU A 135 9.15 -1.81 -2.81
N ILE A 136 9.06 -2.08 -4.11
CA ILE A 136 10.13 -2.63 -4.92
C ILE A 136 10.33 -1.75 -6.14
N GLN A 137 11.58 -1.42 -6.42
CA GLN A 137 11.99 -0.42 -7.39
C GLN A 137 12.80 -1.04 -8.54
N ASP A 138 12.65 -0.47 -9.74
CA ASP A 138 13.45 -0.81 -10.92
C ASP A 138 14.90 -0.35 -10.75
N GLN A 139 15.76 -0.90 -11.55
CA GLN A 139 17.15 -0.48 -11.65
C GLN A 139 17.31 0.93 -12.22
N ILE A 140 18.33 1.64 -11.75
CA ILE A 140 18.79 2.88 -12.38
C ILE A 140 19.89 2.54 -13.36
N VAL A 141 19.73 2.95 -14.61
CA VAL A 141 20.69 2.64 -15.68
C VAL A 141 21.27 3.89 -16.32
N ASN A 142 22.53 3.82 -16.68
CA ASN A 142 23.18 4.84 -17.48
C ASN A 142 22.83 4.67 -18.96
N ARG A 143 21.83 5.45 -19.42
CA ARG A 143 21.31 5.39 -20.81
C ARG A 143 22.34 5.77 -21.88
N PHE A 144 23.49 6.33 -21.50
CA PHE A 144 24.57 6.74 -22.43
C PHE A 144 25.60 5.63 -22.66
N LEU A 145 25.51 4.54 -21.92
CA LEU A 145 26.36 3.35 -22.07
C LEU A 145 25.59 2.21 -22.76
N PRO A 146 26.29 1.35 -23.48
CA PRO A 146 25.70 0.11 -23.99
C PRO A 146 25.33 -0.83 -22.82
N LYS A 147 24.33 -1.71 -23.04
CA LYS A 147 23.79 -2.59 -21.97
C LYS A 147 24.78 -3.63 -21.44
N ASP A 148 25.82 -3.91 -22.17
CA ASP A 148 26.93 -4.84 -21.86
C ASP A 148 28.13 -4.15 -21.17
N ASP A 149 28.05 -2.83 -20.92
CA ASP A 149 29.07 -2.11 -20.14
C ASP A 149 28.89 -2.37 -18.64
N ASP A 150 29.96 -2.59 -17.91
CA ASP A 150 29.97 -2.86 -16.47
C ASP A 150 29.36 -1.69 -15.64
N ASN A 151 29.39 -0.47 -16.17
CA ASN A 151 28.83 0.72 -15.54
C ASN A 151 27.42 1.07 -16.06
N TYR A 152 26.80 0.21 -16.87
CA TYR A 152 25.45 0.43 -17.39
C TYR A 152 24.43 0.47 -16.25
N VAL A 153 24.50 -0.45 -15.29
CA VAL A 153 23.64 -0.46 -14.11
C VAL A 153 24.29 0.35 -13.01
N ILE A 154 23.68 1.49 -12.68
CA ILE A 154 24.12 2.39 -11.59
C ILE A 154 23.63 1.85 -10.24
N GLU A 155 22.34 1.57 -10.13
CA GLU A 155 21.71 0.93 -8.97
C GLU A 155 20.91 -0.27 -9.43
N PRO A 156 21.11 -1.46 -8.86
CA PRO A 156 20.37 -2.65 -9.25
C PRO A 156 18.91 -2.56 -8.82
N ALA A 157 18.02 -3.24 -9.54
CA ALA A 157 16.64 -3.40 -9.12
C ALA A 157 16.56 -4.14 -7.78
N ASP A 158 15.51 -3.84 -7.02
CA ASP A 158 15.18 -4.55 -5.80
C ASP A 158 14.92 -6.03 -6.08
N LYS A 159 15.15 -6.87 -5.06
CA LYS A 159 14.91 -8.31 -5.18
C LYS A 159 13.46 -8.59 -5.56
N GLY A 160 13.28 -9.50 -6.51
CA GLY A 160 11.96 -9.88 -7.00
C GLY A 160 11.32 -8.91 -7.98
N PHE A 161 11.93 -7.73 -8.20
CA PHE A 161 11.43 -6.77 -9.18
C PHE A 161 11.56 -7.31 -10.60
N ASN A 162 10.55 -7.05 -11.40
CA ASN A 162 10.58 -7.20 -12.86
C ASN A 162 10.00 -5.93 -13.49
N SER A 163 10.47 -5.59 -14.68
CA SER A 163 10.09 -4.32 -15.33
C SER A 163 8.59 -4.20 -15.55
N ILE A 164 8.09 -2.97 -15.45
CA ILE A 164 6.69 -2.63 -15.71
C ILE A 164 6.30 -3.05 -17.15
N PRO A 165 5.16 -3.73 -17.38
CA PRO A 165 4.84 -4.35 -18.67
C PRO A 165 4.21 -3.40 -19.70
N LEU A 166 4.64 -2.14 -19.77
CA LEU A 166 4.07 -1.14 -20.67
C LEU A 166 4.28 -1.46 -22.15
N ASP A 167 5.40 -2.08 -22.48
CA ASP A 167 5.79 -2.41 -23.86
C ASP A 167 5.39 -3.83 -24.30
N LYS A 168 4.76 -4.61 -23.38
CA LYS A 168 4.34 -5.97 -23.71
C LYS A 168 3.08 -5.97 -24.57
N ASN A 169 3.07 -6.86 -25.57
CA ASN A 169 1.85 -7.21 -26.29
C ASN A 169 0.95 -8.08 -25.43
N VAL A 170 -0.37 -7.96 -25.60
CA VAL A 170 -1.34 -8.70 -24.79
C VAL A 170 -1.58 -10.11 -25.35
N ASP A 171 -1.37 -10.30 -26.66
CA ASP A 171 -1.49 -11.58 -27.34
C ASP A 171 -0.43 -11.77 -28.41
N ASP A 172 -0.38 -13.00 -29.00
CA ASP A 172 0.55 -13.37 -30.07
C ASP A 172 0.29 -12.63 -31.41
N ASN A 173 -0.81 -11.88 -31.52
CA ASN A 173 -1.19 -11.11 -32.70
C ASN A 173 -0.71 -9.64 -32.66
N ASN A 174 0.24 -9.32 -31.78
CA ASN A 174 0.74 -7.95 -31.57
C ASN A 174 -0.32 -6.95 -31.11
N ASN A 175 -1.40 -7.43 -30.48
CA ASN A 175 -2.39 -6.56 -29.86
C ASN A 175 -1.78 -5.88 -28.63
N LEU A 176 -1.74 -4.55 -28.67
CA LEU A 176 -1.19 -3.75 -27.57
C LEU A 176 -2.10 -3.77 -26.34
N GLY A 177 -3.39 -4.14 -26.48
CA GLY A 177 -4.36 -4.12 -25.40
C GLY A 177 -4.51 -2.76 -24.71
N ASP A 178 -5.39 -2.71 -23.74
CA ASP A 178 -5.48 -1.55 -22.85
C ASP A 178 -4.45 -1.59 -21.70
N LEU A 179 -4.34 -0.51 -20.97
CA LEU A 179 -3.38 -0.40 -19.85
C LEU A 179 -3.63 -1.48 -18.79
N GLN A 180 -4.90 -1.76 -18.45
CA GLN A 180 -5.24 -2.77 -17.45
C GLN A 180 -4.79 -4.16 -17.88
N GLN A 181 -5.01 -4.52 -19.15
CA GLN A 181 -4.58 -5.80 -19.69
C GLN A 181 -3.06 -5.96 -19.64
N LYS A 182 -2.30 -4.91 -19.95
CA LYS A 182 -0.84 -4.90 -19.85
C LYS A 182 -0.39 -5.06 -18.42
N MET A 183 -0.92 -4.27 -17.49
CA MET A 183 -0.50 -4.29 -16.09
C MET A 183 -0.81 -5.64 -15.43
N ASN A 184 -1.87 -6.33 -15.83
CA ASN A 184 -2.20 -7.67 -15.37
C ASN A 184 -1.24 -8.77 -15.85
N GLN A 185 -0.31 -8.45 -16.77
CA GLN A 185 0.73 -9.39 -17.22
C GLN A 185 2.02 -9.33 -16.38
N TRP A 186 2.08 -8.44 -15.41
CA TRP A 186 3.27 -8.35 -14.58
C TRP A 186 3.46 -9.63 -13.76
N THR A 187 4.69 -10.11 -13.72
CA THR A 187 5.12 -11.25 -12.92
C THR A 187 6.39 -10.89 -12.19
N LYS A 188 6.53 -11.34 -10.94
CA LYS A 188 7.76 -11.17 -10.18
C LYS A 188 8.95 -11.89 -10.85
N ASP A 189 10.17 -11.46 -10.56
CA ASP A 189 11.36 -12.27 -10.80
C ASP A 189 11.31 -13.48 -9.88
N LYS A 190 11.21 -14.68 -10.47
CA LYS A 190 11.02 -15.95 -9.73
C LYS A 190 12.26 -16.42 -9.01
N ASP A 191 13.43 -15.90 -9.39
CA ASP A 191 14.72 -16.34 -8.86
C ASP A 191 15.10 -15.59 -7.58
N LYS A 192 14.32 -14.57 -7.19
CA LYS A 192 14.59 -13.73 -6.02
C LYS A 192 13.32 -13.48 -5.22
N ASP A 193 13.39 -13.74 -3.93
CA ASP A 193 12.33 -13.36 -3.00
C ASP A 193 12.45 -11.89 -2.59
N PHE A 194 11.30 -11.25 -2.39
CA PHE A 194 11.23 -9.88 -1.86
C PHE A 194 11.81 -9.79 -0.46
N ASP A 195 12.34 -8.62 -0.13
CA ASP A 195 12.56 -8.28 1.27
C ASP A 195 11.19 -8.13 1.98
N PRO A 196 11.10 -8.44 3.28
CA PRO A 196 9.82 -8.43 3.98
C PRO A 196 9.22 -7.01 4.05
N PRO A 197 7.88 -6.88 3.92
CA PRO A 197 7.20 -5.59 4.06
C PRO A 197 7.41 -4.99 5.45
N LYS A 198 7.42 -3.66 5.51
CA LYS A 198 7.60 -2.86 6.75
C LYS A 198 6.25 -2.48 7.32
N VAL A 199 6.12 -2.53 8.65
CA VAL A 199 4.90 -2.09 9.35
C VAL A 199 4.75 -0.58 9.23
N LEU A 200 3.58 -0.13 8.77
CA LEU A 200 3.18 1.27 8.71
C LEU A 200 2.41 1.66 9.97
N ILE A 201 1.41 0.87 10.34
CA ILE A 201 0.58 1.09 11.53
C ILE A 201 0.19 -0.26 12.14
N ASP A 202 0.23 -0.35 13.47
CA ASP A 202 -0.30 -1.46 14.25
C ASP A 202 -1.70 -1.10 14.82
N TYR A 203 -2.32 -2.01 15.54
CA TYR A 203 -3.65 -1.83 16.17
C TYR A 203 -4.78 -1.52 15.17
N VAL A 204 -4.78 -2.19 14.01
CA VAL A 204 -5.88 -2.11 13.06
C VAL A 204 -7.07 -2.92 13.55
N GLY A 205 -8.23 -2.27 13.56
CA GLY A 205 -9.44 -2.81 14.18
C GLY A 205 -10.24 -3.73 13.27
N THR A 206 -10.37 -5.00 13.63
CA THR A 206 -11.28 -5.93 12.97
C THR A 206 -12.65 -5.95 13.66
N VAL A 207 -13.73 -6.07 12.89
CA VAL A 207 -15.11 -6.20 13.42
C VAL A 207 -15.53 -7.67 13.34
N GLY A 208 -15.97 -8.22 14.47
CA GLY A 208 -16.33 -9.64 14.57
C GLY A 208 -17.65 -10.02 13.89
N THR A 209 -18.55 -9.08 13.68
CA THR A 209 -19.86 -9.29 13.04
C THR A 209 -20.01 -8.33 11.87
N VAL A 210 -20.37 -8.87 10.71
CA VAL A 210 -20.69 -8.07 9.53
C VAL A 210 -21.87 -7.18 9.88
N VAL A 211 -21.69 -5.88 9.95
CA VAL A 211 -22.82 -4.99 9.70
C VAL A 211 -23.16 -5.22 8.23
N ALA A 212 -24.30 -5.82 7.99
CA ALA A 212 -24.83 -6.08 6.67
C ALA A 212 -25.04 -4.76 5.93
N GLY A 213 -24.01 -4.33 5.26
CA GLY A 213 -23.97 -3.21 4.35
C GLY A 213 -22.73 -3.45 3.50
N THR A 214 -22.91 -3.91 2.30
CA THR A 214 -21.84 -3.91 1.30
C THR A 214 -21.33 -2.50 1.20
N VAL A 215 -20.01 -2.32 1.36
CA VAL A 215 -19.39 -1.01 1.07
C VAL A 215 -19.73 -0.68 -0.38
N ASP A 216 -20.45 0.40 -0.56
CA ASP A 216 -20.81 0.87 -1.90
C ASP A 216 -19.67 1.74 -2.44
N CYS A 217 -18.87 1.15 -3.33
CA CYS A 217 -17.78 1.86 -4.01
C CYS A 217 -18.28 2.77 -5.14
N THR A 218 -19.56 2.69 -5.55
CA THR A 218 -20.09 3.52 -6.63
C THR A 218 -20.10 5.01 -6.29
N ASN A 219 -20.10 5.35 -4.99
CA ASN A 219 -19.91 6.72 -4.50
C ASN A 219 -18.50 7.28 -4.75
N VAL A 220 -17.52 6.43 -5.06
CA VAL A 220 -16.14 6.84 -5.41
C VAL A 220 -16.03 7.00 -6.93
N SER A 221 -16.45 5.98 -7.66
CA SER A 221 -16.57 5.95 -9.11
C SER A 221 -17.50 4.80 -9.52
N THR A 222 -18.19 4.94 -10.64
CA THR A 222 -19.11 3.92 -11.17
C THR A 222 -18.42 2.59 -11.51
N SER A 223 -17.11 2.62 -11.76
CA SER A 223 -16.26 1.45 -12.04
C SER A 223 -15.40 1.03 -10.84
N ALA A 224 -15.48 1.74 -9.71
CA ALA A 224 -14.69 1.40 -8.54
C ALA A 224 -15.13 0.06 -7.92
N GLN A 225 -14.15 -0.74 -7.57
CA GLN A 225 -14.35 -2.08 -6.99
C GLN A 225 -13.78 -2.15 -5.58
N LEU A 226 -14.46 -2.92 -4.71
CA LEU A 226 -14.01 -3.16 -3.35
C LEU A 226 -12.85 -4.16 -3.36
N VAL A 227 -11.75 -3.79 -2.71
CA VAL A 227 -10.62 -4.67 -2.37
C VAL A 227 -10.55 -4.83 -0.85
N GLY A 228 -10.45 -6.06 -0.40
CA GLY A 228 -10.55 -6.41 1.02
C GLY A 228 -12.00 -6.48 1.50
N THR A 229 -12.18 -6.38 2.81
CA THR A 229 -13.50 -6.42 3.45
C THR A 229 -13.62 -5.29 4.48
N ALA A 230 -14.80 -4.69 4.59
CA ALA A 230 -15.06 -3.63 5.59
C ALA A 230 -14.80 -4.07 7.03
N ASN A 231 -14.80 -5.40 7.27
CA ASN A 231 -14.59 -5.96 8.60
C ASN A 231 -13.12 -6.04 9.00
N SER A 232 -12.21 -6.08 8.03
CA SER A 232 -10.78 -6.22 8.31
C SER A 232 -10.13 -4.96 8.91
N GLY A 233 -10.83 -3.82 8.88
CA GLY A 233 -10.30 -2.54 9.33
C GLY A 233 -9.35 -1.84 8.36
N PHE A 234 -8.98 -2.50 7.27
CA PHE A 234 -8.25 -1.92 6.14
C PHE A 234 -8.83 -2.46 4.84
N TYR A 235 -9.37 -1.59 4.01
CA TYR A 235 -9.94 -1.92 2.70
C TYR A 235 -9.93 -0.70 1.79
N THR A 236 -10.11 -0.92 0.48
CA THR A 236 -10.10 0.16 -0.52
C THR A 236 -11.25 0.00 -1.52
N CYS A 237 -11.72 1.13 -2.07
CA CYS A 237 -12.47 1.19 -3.32
C CYS A 237 -11.52 1.70 -4.40
N ALA A 238 -11.15 0.85 -5.37
CA ALA A 238 -10.18 1.16 -6.41
C ALA A 238 -10.80 1.12 -7.81
N ASP A 239 -10.44 2.09 -8.62
CA ASP A 239 -10.80 2.21 -10.04
C ASP A 239 -9.53 2.31 -10.88
N SER A 240 -9.16 1.19 -11.54
CA SER A 240 -7.95 1.10 -12.36
C SER A 240 -7.99 2.02 -13.57
N SER A 241 -9.18 2.23 -14.15
CA SER A 241 -9.35 3.07 -15.36
C SER A 241 -9.10 4.55 -15.11
N LYS A 242 -9.28 5.01 -13.85
CA LYS A 242 -9.10 6.40 -13.43
C LYS A 242 -7.88 6.62 -12.56
N THR A 243 -7.12 5.56 -12.26
CA THR A 243 -6.01 5.61 -11.27
C THR A 243 -6.50 6.23 -9.95
N LEU A 244 -7.69 5.83 -9.50
CA LEU A 244 -8.39 6.40 -8.35
C LEU A 244 -8.53 5.34 -7.26
N ALA A 245 -8.24 5.72 -6.03
CA ALA A 245 -8.52 4.88 -4.87
C ALA A 245 -9.08 5.70 -3.70
N LYS A 246 -10.04 5.11 -3.00
CA LYS A 246 -10.45 5.57 -1.68
C LYS A 246 -10.06 4.51 -0.66
N VAL A 247 -9.23 4.92 0.28
CA VAL A 247 -8.64 4.05 1.30
C VAL A 247 -9.36 4.28 2.61
N PHE A 248 -9.65 3.18 3.33
CA PHE A 248 -10.34 3.21 4.63
C PHE A 248 -9.48 2.48 5.66
N ILE A 249 -9.28 3.13 6.81
CA ILE A 249 -8.57 2.55 7.95
C ILE A 249 -9.45 2.69 9.18
N ARG A 250 -9.52 1.61 9.98
CA ARG A 250 -10.11 1.61 11.32
C ARG A 250 -9.05 1.21 12.32
N GLY A 251 -8.82 2.05 13.32
CA GLY A 251 -7.95 1.71 14.44
C GLY A 251 -8.70 0.94 15.53
N ASN A 252 -7.96 0.37 16.49
CA ASN A 252 -8.48 -0.29 17.68
C ASN A 252 -7.73 0.20 18.92
N SER A 253 -8.19 1.27 19.53
CA SER A 253 -7.55 1.86 20.70
C SER A 253 -7.63 0.96 21.95
N LEU A 254 -8.65 0.12 22.05
CA LEU A 254 -8.79 -0.77 23.20
C LEU A 254 -7.75 -1.91 23.18
N ALA A 255 -7.29 -2.33 22.01
CA ALA A 255 -6.24 -3.33 21.89
C ALA A 255 -4.88 -2.87 22.49
N ARG A 256 -4.72 -1.56 22.73
CA ARG A 256 -3.54 -1.01 23.41
C ARG A 256 -3.58 -1.22 24.93
N ILE A 257 -4.76 -1.43 25.48
CA ILE A 257 -5.01 -1.49 26.92
C ILE A 257 -5.40 -2.90 27.36
N GLN A 258 -6.07 -3.64 26.48
CA GLN A 258 -6.66 -4.95 26.76
C GLN A 258 -6.35 -5.91 25.61
N ASP A 259 -5.81 -7.09 25.94
CA ASP A 259 -5.58 -8.12 24.94
C ASP A 259 -6.89 -8.59 24.29
N ASN A 260 -6.83 -8.88 22.97
CA ASN A 260 -7.93 -9.46 22.18
C ASN A 260 -9.23 -8.66 22.11
N ASN A 261 -9.20 -7.35 22.27
CA ASN A 261 -10.42 -6.55 22.20
C ASN A 261 -10.76 -6.24 20.73
N ARG A 262 -11.88 -6.80 20.26
CA ARG A 262 -12.40 -6.55 18.91
C ARG A 262 -13.19 -5.26 18.88
N CYS A 263 -13.07 -4.52 17.77
CA CYS A 263 -13.95 -3.38 17.50
C CYS A 263 -15.42 -3.83 17.38
N THR A 264 -16.30 -3.03 17.95
CA THR A 264 -17.71 -3.05 17.57
C THR A 264 -17.99 -1.93 16.58
N ALA A 265 -18.94 -2.11 15.67
CA ALA A 265 -19.18 -1.21 14.55
C ALA A 265 -19.42 0.26 14.96
N ASN A 266 -19.92 0.51 16.16
CA ASN A 266 -20.24 1.85 16.68
C ASN A 266 -19.39 2.24 17.90
N SER A 267 -18.26 1.57 18.12
CA SER A 267 -17.39 1.91 19.25
C SER A 267 -16.66 3.22 19.01
N THR A 268 -16.75 4.14 19.95
CA THR A 268 -15.98 5.39 19.94
C THR A 268 -14.48 5.16 20.09
N TYR A 269 -14.08 3.96 20.53
CA TYR A 269 -12.69 3.54 20.66
C TYR A 269 -12.13 2.84 19.43
N CYS A 270 -12.89 2.84 18.32
CA CYS A 270 -12.44 2.33 17.04
C CYS A 270 -12.52 3.43 15.98
N PRO A 271 -11.61 4.41 16.06
CA PRO A 271 -11.60 5.54 15.15
C PRO A 271 -11.43 5.08 13.72
N THR A 272 -12.18 5.69 12.80
CA THR A 272 -12.13 5.42 11.37
C THR A 272 -11.72 6.65 10.60
N GLY A 273 -10.88 6.47 9.60
CA GLY A 273 -10.53 7.52 8.67
C GLY A 273 -10.59 7.01 7.23
N SER A 274 -10.67 7.94 6.29
CA SER A 274 -10.56 7.61 4.87
C SER A 274 -9.97 8.77 4.08
N VAL A 275 -9.25 8.45 3.00
CA VAL A 275 -8.73 9.40 2.04
C VAL A 275 -9.08 8.94 0.62
N THR A 276 -9.36 9.91 -0.26
CA THR A 276 -9.61 9.65 -1.69
C THR A 276 -8.54 10.34 -2.50
N VAL A 277 -7.82 9.56 -3.31
CA VAL A 277 -6.68 10.05 -4.09
C VAL A 277 -6.80 9.61 -5.54
N GLN A 278 -6.59 10.55 -6.44
CA GLN A 278 -6.40 10.29 -7.84
C GLN A 278 -4.93 10.45 -8.19
N GLY A 279 -4.31 9.39 -8.70
CA GLY A 279 -2.93 9.40 -9.14
C GLY A 279 -2.73 10.12 -10.48
N ARG A 280 -1.47 10.20 -10.89
CA ARG A 280 -1.07 10.77 -12.17
C ARG A 280 -1.20 9.70 -13.24
N SER A 281 -2.35 9.56 -13.88
CA SER A 281 -2.54 8.58 -14.96
C SER A 281 -1.47 8.73 -16.04
N LEU A 282 -0.87 7.61 -16.51
CA LEU A 282 0.08 7.59 -17.63
C LEU A 282 -0.55 8.08 -18.95
N PHE A 283 -1.84 7.85 -19.08
CA PHE A 283 -2.62 8.27 -20.24
C PHE A 283 -3.73 9.19 -19.75
N GLY A 284 -3.52 10.50 -19.88
CA GLY A 284 -4.62 11.44 -19.79
C GLY A 284 -5.70 10.96 -20.77
N SER A 285 -6.93 10.81 -20.30
CA SER A 285 -8.08 10.55 -21.17
C SER A 285 -8.16 11.68 -22.20
N TYR A 286 -7.62 11.45 -23.38
CA TYR A 286 -7.99 12.24 -24.55
C TYR A 286 -9.45 11.87 -24.88
N ASN A 287 -10.38 12.68 -24.40
CA ASN A 287 -11.73 12.75 -24.96
C ASN A 287 -11.69 13.45 -26.33
#